data_60b15bce27fa2b45f1d7890219967419
#
_entry.id   60b15bce27fa2b45f1d7890219967419
#
_cell.length_a   1.000
_cell.length_b   1.000
_cell.length_c   1.000
_cell.angle_alpha   90.00
_cell.angle_beta   90.00
_cell.angle_gamma   90.00
#
_symmetry.space_group_name_H-M   'P 1'
#
loop_
_entity.id
_entity.type
_entity.pdbx_description
1 polymer ?
#
loop_
_entity_poly.entity_id
_entity_poly.type
_entity_poly.pdbx_seq_one_letter_code
_entity_poly.pdbx_strand_id
1 'polypeptide(L)'
;MLLLISAGLMTPGSATAAGPDTGEPGYWVVASPTIAVGELADDLSKRGYDVMEGLSRDGAPILATAAQAQRLRRDGLSVRYTGPLYQPVPVSVQAAAGTYYGGYHTAAAHETHNQQVATAHPELAVLKTIGQSWLKTQNRGGHDIQALCITKITTGDCALNTTGSKPKFTLMAQMHARELATGELAYMWIDYLVGNYGKVGAVTTLMDTTELWVIPIANPDGVDIVSSNATRPVSQRKNAHDNGCSGTGLGVDLNRNSSYHWDVNQGTKCTETYPGASAASEPETRAIQSLLASIYRDTKPAADFSAATTATTGTFLTLHSYAELNIYPYGWTNSLAPNNADLKTIATNMAKSNRYTVVHGDGGLNYFAPGATDDWIYGTLGVPGYTIEVGPSGSSCSGFFPAYSCMASFWSLNLPAFMTLGTAAAKPYPTGS
;
A
#
# COMPACT_ATOMS: atom_id res chain seq x y z
N MET A 1 66.79 -20.13 25.62
CA MET A 1 66.47 -19.63 24.27
C MET A 1 65.07 -20.15 23.92
N LEU A 2 64.04 -19.34 24.29
CA LEU A 2 62.62 -19.67 24.07
C LEU A 2 62.19 -18.97 22.79
N LEU A 3 61.73 -19.77 21.82
CA LEU A 3 61.07 -19.27 20.61
C LEU A 3 59.59 -18.96 20.93
N LEU A 4 59.21 -17.71 20.83
CA LEU A 4 57.81 -17.28 20.81
C LEU A 4 57.28 -17.39 19.39
N ILE A 5 56.31 -18.30 19.17
CA ILE A 5 55.54 -18.39 17.95
C ILE A 5 54.32 -17.47 18.12
N SER A 6 54.28 -16.39 17.37
CA SER A 6 53.10 -15.50 17.28
C SER A 6 52.09 -16.14 16.35
N ALA A 7 50.97 -16.62 16.91
CA ALA A 7 49.78 -17.02 16.14
C ALA A 7 49.01 -15.74 15.73
N GLY A 8 49.06 -15.44 14.44
CA GLY A 8 48.20 -14.40 13.84
C GLY A 8 46.75 -14.84 13.90
N LEU A 9 45.91 -14.10 14.63
CA LEU A 9 44.46 -14.21 14.56
C LEU A 9 43.99 -13.71 13.17
N MET A 10 43.64 -14.62 12.30
CA MET A 10 42.84 -14.31 11.11
C MET A 10 41.42 -14.02 11.58
N THR A 11 40.97 -12.78 11.44
CA THR A 11 39.56 -12.44 11.54
C THR A 11 38.77 -13.17 10.45
N PRO A 12 37.68 -13.87 10.76
CA PRO A 12 36.85 -14.47 9.73
C PRO A 12 36.23 -13.35 8.90
N GLY A 13 36.62 -13.23 7.63
CA GLY A 13 35.95 -12.42 6.65
C GLY A 13 34.48 -12.86 6.59
N SER A 14 33.56 -11.91 6.78
CA SER A 14 32.14 -12.15 6.62
C SER A 14 31.88 -12.66 5.20
N ALA A 15 31.68 -13.98 5.06
CA ALA A 15 31.24 -14.56 3.82
C ALA A 15 29.86 -13.96 3.49
N THR A 16 29.82 -13.13 2.47
CA THR A 16 28.55 -12.65 1.89
C THR A 16 27.82 -13.90 1.39
N ALA A 17 26.69 -14.23 2.04
CA ALA A 17 25.88 -15.36 1.62
C ALA A 17 25.50 -15.17 0.15
N ALA A 18 25.98 -16.06 -0.73
CA ALA A 18 25.51 -16.13 -2.09
C ALA A 18 24.04 -16.57 -2.04
N GLY A 19 23.12 -15.77 -2.59
CA GLY A 19 21.74 -16.20 -2.71
C GLY A 19 21.63 -17.45 -3.61
N PRO A 20 20.52 -18.18 -3.51
CA PRO A 20 20.32 -19.39 -4.31
C PRO A 20 20.33 -19.05 -5.80
N ASP A 21 21.03 -19.84 -6.60
CA ASP A 21 21.13 -19.70 -8.06
C ASP A 21 19.91 -20.39 -8.74
N THR A 22 18.70 -19.93 -8.37
CA THR A 22 17.43 -20.50 -8.87
C THR A 22 16.87 -19.75 -10.08
N GLY A 23 17.51 -18.66 -10.50
CA GLY A 23 16.96 -17.76 -11.52
C GLY A 23 15.78 -16.93 -11.02
N GLU A 24 15.29 -17.18 -9.81
CA GLU A 24 14.16 -16.49 -9.21
C GLU A 24 14.60 -15.22 -8.47
N PRO A 25 13.76 -14.19 -8.41
CA PRO A 25 14.03 -13.03 -7.60
C PRO A 25 13.94 -13.36 -6.10
N GLY A 26 14.72 -12.63 -5.33
CA GLY A 26 14.71 -12.66 -3.87
C GLY A 26 15.03 -11.28 -3.33
N TYR A 27 14.95 -11.13 -2.02
CA TYR A 27 15.24 -9.89 -1.34
C TYR A 27 16.74 -9.70 -1.12
N TRP A 28 17.23 -8.51 -1.44
CA TRP A 28 18.64 -8.14 -1.31
C TRP A 28 18.75 -6.74 -0.71
N VAL A 29 19.84 -6.48 0.00
CA VAL A 29 20.21 -5.13 0.45
C VAL A 29 21.47 -4.72 -0.30
N VAL A 30 21.42 -3.56 -0.95
CA VAL A 30 22.52 -2.97 -1.72
C VAL A 30 23.06 -1.76 -0.98
N ALA A 31 24.37 -1.71 -0.76
CA ALA A 31 25.03 -0.60 -0.10
C ALA A 31 26.22 -0.08 -0.90
N SER A 32 26.52 1.20 -0.77
CA SER A 32 27.69 1.86 -1.31
C SER A 32 28.50 2.48 -0.18
N PRO A 33 29.84 2.40 -0.22
CA PRO A 33 30.67 3.11 0.76
C PRO A 33 30.70 4.62 0.55
N THR A 34 30.24 5.12 -0.60
CA THR A 34 30.42 6.51 -1.05
C THR A 34 29.12 7.21 -1.39
N ILE A 35 28.01 6.49 -1.52
CA ILE A 35 26.69 7.03 -1.93
C ILE A 35 25.73 6.85 -0.77
N ALA A 36 24.99 7.90 -0.41
CA ALA A 36 23.94 7.82 0.60
C ALA A 36 22.81 6.89 0.18
N VAL A 37 22.13 6.24 1.13
CA VAL A 37 21.12 5.20 0.83
C VAL A 37 20.01 5.72 -0.06
N GLY A 38 19.49 6.93 0.17
CA GLY A 38 18.42 7.52 -0.66
C GLY A 38 18.89 7.77 -2.10
N GLU A 39 20.08 8.35 -2.29
CA GLU A 39 20.66 8.57 -3.62
C GLU A 39 20.93 7.24 -4.36
N LEU A 40 21.38 6.22 -3.62
CA LEU A 40 21.58 4.88 -4.18
C LEU A 40 20.24 4.24 -4.57
N ALA A 41 19.19 4.40 -3.76
CA ALA A 41 17.85 3.92 -4.07
C ALA A 41 17.29 4.55 -5.36
N ASP A 42 17.47 5.86 -5.51
CA ASP A 42 17.10 6.58 -6.74
C ASP A 42 17.88 6.10 -7.98
N ASP A 43 19.19 5.92 -7.86
CA ASP A 43 20.02 5.38 -8.96
C ASP A 43 19.58 3.97 -9.35
N LEU A 44 19.37 3.09 -8.39
CA LEU A 44 18.91 1.73 -8.63
C LEU A 44 17.53 1.70 -9.30
N SER A 45 16.59 2.54 -8.85
CA SER A 45 15.27 2.67 -9.47
C SER A 45 15.37 3.14 -10.92
N LYS A 46 16.16 4.17 -11.21
CA LYS A 46 16.41 4.68 -12.58
C LYS A 46 17.07 3.63 -13.47
N ARG A 47 17.87 2.72 -12.90
CA ARG A 47 18.49 1.58 -13.59
C ARG A 47 17.53 0.39 -13.77
N GLY A 48 16.27 0.51 -13.32
CA GLY A 48 15.22 -0.50 -13.47
C GLY A 48 15.26 -1.63 -12.45
N TYR A 49 15.95 -1.45 -11.32
CA TYR A 49 15.82 -2.35 -10.18
C TYR A 49 14.55 -2.05 -9.40
N ASP A 50 13.90 -3.09 -8.91
CA ASP A 50 12.73 -3.00 -8.05
C ASP A 50 13.18 -2.67 -6.62
N VAL A 51 13.22 -1.37 -6.30
CA VAL A 51 13.62 -0.86 -4.99
C VAL A 51 12.43 -0.96 -4.04
N MET A 52 12.65 -1.63 -2.90
CA MET A 52 11.62 -1.86 -1.89
C MET A 52 11.51 -0.69 -0.94
N GLU A 53 10.33 -0.50 -0.42
CA GLU A 53 10.05 0.39 0.70
C GLU A 53 10.67 -0.16 1.99
N GLY A 54 11.06 0.71 2.89
CA GLY A 54 11.54 0.33 4.22
C GLY A 54 12.73 1.09 4.75
N LEU A 55 12.76 1.22 6.08
CA LEU A 55 13.86 1.80 6.83
C LEU A 55 15.06 0.85 6.85
N SER A 56 15.96 0.96 5.90
CA SER A 56 17.24 0.27 5.97
C SER A 56 18.38 1.27 6.13
N ARG A 57 19.03 1.24 7.31
CA ARG A 57 20.28 2.00 7.53
C ARG A 57 21.49 1.34 6.85
N ASP A 58 21.33 0.09 6.47
CA ASP A 58 22.42 -0.75 5.95
C ASP A 58 22.51 -0.73 4.41
N GLY A 59 21.58 -0.07 3.73
CA GLY A 59 21.53 0.02 2.28
C GLY A 59 20.11 0.03 1.70
N ALA A 60 19.99 0.16 0.39
CA ALA A 60 18.74 0.13 -0.34
C ALA A 60 18.25 -1.33 -0.50
N PRO A 61 17.06 -1.68 0.00
CA PRO A 61 16.49 -3.01 -0.23
C PRO A 61 15.95 -3.10 -1.66
N ILE A 62 16.24 -4.22 -2.34
CA ILE A 62 15.78 -4.50 -3.70
C ILE A 62 15.22 -5.91 -3.83
N LEU A 63 14.29 -6.08 -4.78
CA LEU A 63 13.93 -7.38 -5.32
C LEU A 63 14.77 -7.63 -6.58
N ALA A 64 15.58 -8.69 -6.59
CA ALA A 64 16.47 -8.98 -7.69
C ALA A 64 16.77 -10.48 -7.82
N THR A 65 17.11 -10.92 -9.03
CA THR A 65 17.68 -12.25 -9.25
C THR A 65 19.16 -12.29 -8.81
N ALA A 66 19.70 -13.48 -8.60
CA ALA A 66 21.13 -13.66 -8.30
C ALA A 66 22.03 -13.05 -9.39
N ALA A 67 21.62 -13.14 -10.66
CA ALA A 67 22.34 -12.55 -11.79
C ALA A 67 22.35 -11.01 -11.76
N GLN A 68 21.23 -10.40 -11.35
CA GLN A 68 21.14 -8.94 -11.14
C GLN A 68 22.04 -8.51 -9.96
N ALA A 69 21.97 -9.22 -8.85
CA ALA A 69 22.82 -8.98 -7.68
C ALA A 69 24.32 -9.08 -8.01
N GLN A 70 24.70 -10.06 -8.84
CA GLN A 70 26.10 -10.19 -9.31
C GLN A 70 26.53 -9.03 -10.21
N ARG A 71 25.63 -8.45 -11.03
CA ARG A 71 25.94 -7.25 -11.81
C ARG A 71 26.25 -6.06 -10.88
N LEU A 72 25.45 -5.84 -9.86
CA LEU A 72 25.69 -4.77 -8.88
C LEU A 72 27.00 -4.93 -8.13
N ARG A 73 27.40 -6.19 -7.80
CA ARG A 73 28.72 -6.45 -7.19
C ARG A 73 29.88 -6.12 -8.14
N ARG A 74 29.73 -6.39 -9.45
CA ARG A 74 30.73 -5.98 -10.45
C ARG A 74 30.84 -4.48 -10.61
N ASP A 75 29.74 -3.75 -10.33
CA ASP A 75 29.72 -2.28 -10.32
C ASP A 75 30.34 -1.70 -9.01
N GLY A 76 30.90 -2.55 -8.13
CA GLY A 76 31.57 -2.13 -6.88
C GLY A 76 30.64 -1.95 -5.68
N LEU A 77 29.37 -2.32 -5.80
CA LEU A 77 28.41 -2.24 -4.71
C LEU A 77 28.46 -3.47 -3.79
N SER A 78 28.22 -3.26 -2.50
CA SER A 78 28.00 -4.36 -1.54
C SER A 78 26.56 -4.86 -1.70
N VAL A 79 26.38 -6.18 -1.90
CA VAL A 79 25.06 -6.77 -2.15
C VAL A 79 24.90 -8.02 -1.28
N ARG A 80 23.97 -7.96 -0.33
CA ARG A 80 23.68 -9.02 0.65
C ARG A 80 22.29 -9.60 0.43
N TYR A 81 22.20 -10.93 0.31
CA TYR A 81 20.91 -11.63 0.26
C TYR A 81 20.23 -11.61 1.62
N THR A 82 18.92 -11.35 1.67
CA THR A 82 18.15 -11.27 2.92
C THR A 82 17.02 -12.30 3.01
N GLY A 83 16.58 -12.87 1.89
CA GLY A 83 15.57 -13.92 1.93
C GLY A 83 14.91 -14.21 0.58
N PRO A 84 14.15 -15.31 0.50
CA PRO A 84 13.40 -15.68 -0.69
C PRO A 84 12.17 -14.77 -0.87
N LEU A 85 11.73 -14.60 -2.12
CA LEU A 85 10.49 -13.88 -2.44
C LEU A 85 9.26 -14.61 -1.88
N TYR A 86 9.23 -15.95 -1.99
CA TYR A 86 8.10 -16.75 -1.57
C TYR A 86 8.36 -17.46 -0.26
N GLN A 87 7.37 -17.42 0.64
CA GLN A 87 7.35 -18.27 1.82
C GLN A 87 6.84 -19.68 1.45
N PRO A 88 7.31 -20.73 2.12
CA PRO A 88 6.79 -22.08 1.87
C PRO A 88 5.29 -22.14 2.18
N VAL A 89 4.48 -22.48 1.18
CA VAL A 89 3.06 -22.78 1.38
C VAL A 89 2.93 -24.30 1.60
N PRO A 90 2.30 -24.76 2.70
CA PRO A 90 2.08 -26.18 2.89
C PRO A 90 1.26 -26.77 1.74
N VAL A 91 1.77 -27.86 1.13
CA VAL A 91 1.13 -28.54 -0.02
C VAL A 91 -0.28 -29.08 0.32
N SER A 92 -0.61 -29.21 1.61
CA SER A 92 -1.90 -29.71 2.10
C SER A 92 -3.05 -28.68 2.04
N VAL A 93 -2.77 -27.42 1.78
CA VAL A 93 -3.80 -26.39 1.64
C VAL A 93 -4.22 -26.34 0.17
N GLN A 94 -5.18 -27.22 -0.23
CA GLN A 94 -5.92 -26.96 -1.47
C GLN A 94 -6.57 -25.59 -1.32
N ALA A 95 -6.27 -24.68 -2.24
CA ALA A 95 -6.92 -23.37 -2.27
C ALA A 95 -8.43 -23.58 -2.34
N ALA A 96 -9.19 -22.97 -1.42
CA ALA A 96 -10.63 -22.93 -1.53
C ALA A 96 -11.00 -22.22 -2.86
N ALA A 97 -12.18 -22.51 -3.39
CA ALA A 97 -12.64 -21.82 -4.60
C ALA A 97 -12.57 -20.29 -4.42
N GLY A 98 -11.97 -19.60 -5.40
CA GLY A 98 -11.78 -18.15 -5.33
C GLY A 98 -10.57 -17.68 -4.50
N THR A 99 -9.71 -18.60 -4.04
CA THR A 99 -8.48 -18.23 -3.31
C THR A 99 -7.22 -18.75 -4.00
N TYR A 100 -6.06 -18.14 -3.66
CA TYR A 100 -4.73 -18.54 -4.12
C TYR A 100 -3.72 -18.38 -2.97
N TYR A 101 -2.52 -18.86 -3.16
CA TYR A 101 -1.38 -18.77 -2.23
C TYR A 101 -1.75 -19.02 -0.76
N GLY A 102 -2.47 -20.11 -0.51
CA GLY A 102 -2.80 -20.57 0.84
C GLY A 102 -4.03 -19.90 1.48
N GLY A 103 -4.77 -19.04 0.78
CA GLY A 103 -6.01 -18.48 1.30
C GLY A 103 -6.38 -17.07 0.87
N TYR A 104 -5.48 -16.34 0.20
CA TYR A 104 -5.75 -14.99 -0.30
C TYR A 104 -6.82 -15.00 -1.40
N HIS A 105 -7.77 -14.07 -1.34
CA HIS A 105 -8.88 -14.00 -2.27
C HIS A 105 -8.49 -13.38 -3.61
N THR A 106 -9.00 -13.92 -4.72
CA THR A 106 -8.88 -13.36 -6.06
C THR A 106 -9.73 -12.10 -6.23
N ALA A 107 -9.48 -11.29 -7.28
CA ALA A 107 -10.32 -10.13 -7.59
C ALA A 107 -11.80 -10.50 -7.73
N ALA A 108 -12.12 -11.59 -8.45
CA ALA A 108 -13.49 -12.09 -8.62
C ALA A 108 -14.13 -12.55 -7.29
N ALA A 109 -13.32 -13.08 -6.35
CA ALA A 109 -13.83 -13.46 -5.03
C ALA A 109 -14.18 -12.22 -4.20
N HIS A 110 -13.38 -11.16 -4.24
CA HIS A 110 -13.70 -9.87 -3.63
C HIS A 110 -14.98 -9.25 -4.21
N GLU A 111 -15.16 -9.27 -5.54
CA GLU A 111 -16.37 -8.78 -6.19
C GLU A 111 -17.62 -9.54 -5.71
N THR A 112 -17.51 -10.87 -5.66
CA THR A 112 -18.58 -11.75 -5.18
C THR A 112 -18.92 -11.46 -3.72
N HIS A 113 -17.92 -11.31 -2.87
CA HIS A 113 -18.07 -10.97 -1.46
C HIS A 113 -18.77 -9.62 -1.26
N ASN A 114 -18.31 -8.59 -1.97
CA ASN A 114 -18.92 -7.26 -1.90
C ASN A 114 -20.42 -7.29 -2.25
N GLN A 115 -20.78 -8.04 -3.31
CA GLN A 115 -22.18 -8.21 -3.72
C GLN A 115 -22.97 -8.99 -2.66
N GLN A 116 -22.39 -10.03 -2.08
CA GLN A 116 -23.02 -10.82 -1.02
C GLN A 116 -23.28 -9.98 0.23
N VAL A 117 -22.31 -9.19 0.67
CA VAL A 117 -22.44 -8.30 1.83
C VAL A 117 -23.53 -7.26 1.60
N ALA A 118 -23.55 -6.58 0.47
CA ALA A 118 -24.58 -5.59 0.15
C ALA A 118 -25.99 -6.22 0.07
N THR A 119 -26.09 -7.47 -0.42
CA THR A 119 -27.35 -8.19 -0.52
C THR A 119 -27.84 -8.71 0.84
N ALA A 120 -26.92 -9.18 1.68
CA ALA A 120 -27.26 -9.75 3.00
C ALA A 120 -27.54 -8.68 4.06
N HIS A 121 -26.95 -7.49 3.90
CA HIS A 121 -27.03 -6.39 4.87
C HIS A 121 -27.45 -5.05 4.21
N PRO A 122 -28.61 -5.01 3.51
CA PRO A 122 -29.04 -3.80 2.78
C PRO A 122 -29.28 -2.57 3.69
N GLU A 123 -29.46 -2.79 5.00
CA GLU A 123 -29.59 -1.73 6.01
C GLU A 123 -28.22 -1.20 6.52
N LEU A 124 -27.10 -1.85 6.14
CA LEU A 124 -25.75 -1.53 6.58
C LEU A 124 -24.78 -1.25 5.43
N ALA A 125 -25.01 -1.80 4.23
CA ALA A 125 -24.04 -1.77 3.16
C ALA A 125 -24.67 -1.43 1.80
N VAL A 126 -24.00 -0.55 1.04
CA VAL A 126 -24.34 -0.20 -0.34
C VAL A 126 -23.12 -0.39 -1.23
N LEU A 127 -23.25 -1.24 -2.24
CA LEU A 127 -22.22 -1.44 -3.25
C LEU A 127 -22.31 -0.36 -4.35
N LYS A 128 -21.18 0.18 -4.75
CA LYS A 128 -21.03 1.14 -5.86
C LYS A 128 -19.99 0.63 -6.84
N THR A 129 -20.29 0.68 -8.13
CA THR A 129 -19.28 0.67 -9.19
C THR A 129 -18.79 2.10 -9.37
N ILE A 130 -17.48 2.32 -9.16
CA ILE A 130 -16.88 3.66 -9.20
C ILE A 130 -16.11 3.93 -10.50
N GLY A 131 -15.84 2.88 -11.28
CA GLY A 131 -15.14 2.96 -12.55
C GLY A 131 -14.83 1.58 -13.12
N GLN A 132 -13.94 1.54 -14.09
CA GLN A 132 -13.50 0.32 -14.77
C GLN A 132 -11.99 0.24 -14.77
N SER A 133 -11.45 -0.99 -14.66
CA SER A 133 -10.03 -1.28 -14.84
C SER A 133 -9.57 -1.03 -16.27
N TRP A 134 -8.26 -0.94 -16.50
CA TRP A 134 -7.72 -0.66 -17.82
C TRP A 134 -8.17 -1.68 -18.88
N LEU A 135 -8.06 -2.98 -18.61
CA LEU A 135 -8.49 -4.03 -19.55
C LEU A 135 -9.98 -3.91 -19.89
N LYS A 136 -10.82 -3.58 -18.92
CA LYS A 136 -12.26 -3.40 -19.15
C LYS A 136 -12.55 -2.21 -20.07
N THR A 137 -11.83 -1.09 -19.91
CA THR A 137 -11.96 0.07 -20.81
C THR A 137 -11.55 -0.26 -22.25
N GLN A 138 -10.71 -1.29 -22.43
CA GLN A 138 -10.25 -1.75 -23.75
C GLN A 138 -11.11 -2.88 -24.34
N ASN A 139 -12.20 -3.29 -23.68
CA ASN A 139 -13.01 -4.46 -24.04
C ASN A 139 -12.19 -5.76 -24.11
N ARG A 140 -11.18 -5.89 -23.22
CA ARG A 140 -10.27 -7.05 -23.14
C ARG A 140 -10.50 -7.89 -21.88
N GLY A 141 -11.73 -7.99 -21.39
CA GLY A 141 -12.05 -8.52 -20.06
C GLY A 141 -11.94 -7.43 -19.00
N GLY A 142 -11.29 -7.74 -17.88
CA GLY A 142 -11.10 -6.80 -16.77
C GLY A 142 -12.34 -6.64 -15.90
N HIS A 143 -12.31 -5.68 -14.99
CA HIS A 143 -13.21 -5.59 -13.84
C HIS A 143 -13.87 -4.21 -13.71
N ASP A 144 -15.02 -4.18 -13.05
CA ASP A 144 -15.52 -2.96 -12.43
C ASP A 144 -14.74 -2.70 -11.14
N ILE A 145 -14.35 -1.44 -10.93
CA ILE A 145 -13.75 -1.04 -9.65
C ILE A 145 -14.91 -0.78 -8.69
N GLN A 146 -14.91 -1.47 -7.56
CA GLN A 146 -16.00 -1.47 -6.59
C GLN A 146 -15.61 -0.73 -5.32
N ALA A 147 -16.59 -0.03 -4.74
CA ALA A 147 -16.53 0.51 -3.38
C ALA A 147 -17.77 0.12 -2.61
N LEU A 148 -17.60 -0.34 -1.36
CA LEU A 148 -18.68 -0.54 -0.40
C LEU A 148 -18.75 0.68 0.53
N CYS A 149 -19.94 1.26 0.67
CA CYS A 149 -20.25 2.18 1.76
C CYS A 149 -20.93 1.39 2.86
N ILE A 150 -20.36 1.36 4.06
CA ILE A 150 -20.83 0.59 5.22
C ILE A 150 -21.13 1.58 6.36
N THR A 151 -22.38 1.60 6.81
CA THR A 151 -22.86 2.46 7.90
C THR A 151 -24.24 1.96 8.34
N LYS A 152 -24.76 2.38 9.50
CA LYS A 152 -26.20 2.25 9.73
C LYS A 152 -26.91 3.23 8.81
N ILE A 153 -27.51 2.72 7.76
CA ILE A 153 -28.07 3.54 6.66
C ILE A 153 -29.30 4.31 7.14
N THR A 154 -29.25 5.61 6.92
CA THR A 154 -30.38 6.53 7.04
C THR A 154 -30.53 7.31 5.73
N THR A 155 -31.60 8.08 5.59
CA THR A 155 -31.87 8.83 4.35
C THR A 155 -30.73 9.77 3.98
N GLY A 156 -30.17 9.60 2.79
CA GLY A 156 -29.07 10.39 2.26
C GLY A 156 -27.68 9.81 2.48
N ASP A 157 -27.52 8.78 3.32
CA ASP A 157 -26.25 8.08 3.52
C ASP A 157 -25.84 7.32 2.26
N CYS A 158 -24.53 7.11 2.10
CA CYS A 158 -23.91 6.43 0.95
C CYS A 158 -24.22 7.07 -0.42
N ALA A 159 -24.63 8.31 -0.44
CA ALA A 159 -24.79 9.07 -1.67
C ALA A 159 -23.44 9.65 -2.13
N LEU A 160 -23.25 9.73 -3.44
CA LEU A 160 -22.06 10.37 -4.03
C LEU A 160 -22.23 11.90 -3.99
N ASN A 161 -22.14 12.46 -2.79
CA ASN A 161 -22.20 13.90 -2.56
C ASN A 161 -21.35 14.31 -1.35
N THR A 162 -20.96 15.57 -1.32
CA THR A 162 -20.13 16.17 -0.27
C THR A 162 -20.94 16.76 0.89
N THR A 163 -22.27 16.67 0.85
CA THR A 163 -23.20 17.33 1.81
C THR A 163 -23.81 16.36 2.82
N GLY A 164 -23.43 15.08 2.78
CA GLY A 164 -23.89 14.09 3.76
C GLY A 164 -23.55 14.49 5.19
N SER A 165 -24.42 14.15 6.14
CA SER A 165 -24.30 14.55 7.55
C SER A 165 -23.21 13.78 8.30
N LYS A 166 -22.93 12.53 7.91
CA LYS A 166 -21.89 11.71 8.54
C LYS A 166 -20.52 12.02 7.97
N PRO A 167 -19.48 12.14 8.80
CA PRO A 167 -18.10 12.11 8.33
C PRO A 167 -17.80 10.78 7.64
N LYS A 168 -16.76 10.76 6.80
CA LYS A 168 -16.44 9.59 5.99
C LYS A 168 -15.03 9.11 6.30
N PHE A 169 -14.87 7.79 6.44
CA PHE A 169 -13.57 7.15 6.44
C PHE A 169 -13.47 6.23 5.23
N THR A 170 -12.49 6.46 4.37
CA THR A 170 -12.23 5.57 3.23
C THR A 170 -10.99 4.74 3.48
N LEU A 171 -11.13 3.41 3.41
CA LEU A 171 -10.04 2.45 3.37
C LEU A 171 -9.90 1.91 1.95
N MET A 172 -8.74 2.05 1.36
CA MET A 172 -8.39 1.53 0.04
C MET A 172 -7.26 0.52 0.17
N ALA A 173 -7.32 -0.55 -0.61
CA ALA A 173 -6.31 -1.61 -0.58
C ALA A 173 -5.94 -2.08 -1.99
N GLN A 174 -4.87 -2.84 -2.05
CA GLN A 174 -4.35 -3.55 -3.22
C GLN A 174 -4.26 -2.67 -4.49
N MET A 175 -3.76 -1.45 -4.30
CA MET A 175 -3.34 -0.58 -5.40
C MET A 175 -2.11 -1.18 -6.10
N HIS A 176 -1.14 -1.67 -5.33
CA HIS A 176 -0.09 -2.55 -5.85
C HIS A 176 -0.56 -4.00 -5.73
N ALA A 177 -0.73 -4.64 -6.86
CA ALA A 177 -1.42 -5.93 -6.92
C ALA A 177 -0.70 -7.06 -6.17
N ARG A 178 0.64 -7.01 -6.07
CA ARG A 178 1.47 -8.01 -5.36
C ARG A 178 1.40 -7.92 -3.84
N GLU A 179 0.78 -6.92 -3.28
CA GLU A 179 0.70 -6.67 -1.83
C GLU A 179 -0.52 -7.40 -1.23
N LEU A 180 -0.44 -8.75 -1.20
CA LEU A 180 -1.59 -9.62 -0.94
C LEU A 180 -2.31 -9.33 0.38
N ALA A 181 -1.55 -9.05 1.43
CA ALA A 181 -2.10 -8.84 2.77
C ALA A 181 -3.09 -7.66 2.84
N THR A 182 -2.94 -6.68 1.95
CA THR A 182 -3.72 -5.45 1.98
C THR A 182 -5.17 -5.66 1.57
N GLY A 183 -5.40 -6.37 0.45
CA GLY A 183 -6.75 -6.74 0.01
C GLY A 183 -7.46 -7.63 1.03
N GLU A 184 -6.72 -8.58 1.61
CA GLU A 184 -7.27 -9.47 2.63
C GLU A 184 -7.67 -8.73 3.91
N LEU A 185 -6.89 -7.73 4.35
CA LEU A 185 -7.27 -6.88 5.48
C LEU A 185 -8.52 -6.06 5.19
N ALA A 186 -8.71 -5.59 3.96
CA ALA A 186 -9.93 -4.90 3.56
C ALA A 186 -11.14 -5.85 3.56
N TYR A 187 -10.96 -7.11 3.11
CA TYR A 187 -11.97 -8.16 3.20
C TYR A 187 -12.39 -8.40 4.65
N MET A 188 -11.41 -8.63 5.53
CA MET A 188 -11.64 -8.85 6.97
C MET A 188 -12.29 -7.62 7.64
N TRP A 189 -11.97 -6.41 7.21
CA TRP A 189 -12.58 -5.19 7.73
C TRP A 189 -14.06 -5.10 7.39
N ILE A 190 -14.45 -5.42 6.16
CA ILE A 190 -15.85 -5.48 5.74
C ILE A 190 -16.62 -6.47 6.61
N ASP A 191 -16.14 -7.72 6.75
CA ASP A 191 -16.76 -8.75 7.57
C ASP A 191 -16.87 -8.36 9.05
N TYR A 192 -15.81 -7.73 9.57
CA TYR A 192 -15.79 -7.29 10.97
C TYR A 192 -16.87 -6.24 11.24
N LEU A 193 -17.05 -5.29 10.35
CA LEU A 193 -18.06 -4.24 10.51
C LEU A 193 -19.46 -4.82 10.51
N VAL A 194 -19.87 -5.52 9.46
CA VAL A 194 -21.23 -6.03 9.32
C VAL A 194 -21.53 -7.15 10.33
N GLY A 195 -20.53 -7.98 10.65
CA GLY A 195 -20.67 -9.07 11.61
C GLY A 195 -20.78 -8.64 13.08
N ASN A 196 -20.29 -7.43 13.42
CA ASN A 196 -20.24 -6.94 14.80
C ASN A 196 -21.16 -5.74 15.09
N TYR A 197 -21.87 -5.22 14.10
CA TYR A 197 -22.89 -4.19 14.32
C TYR A 197 -23.97 -4.72 15.29
N GLY A 198 -24.34 -3.92 16.28
CA GLY A 198 -25.27 -4.30 17.33
C GLY A 198 -24.70 -5.26 18.39
N LYS A 199 -23.47 -5.78 18.21
CA LYS A 199 -22.83 -6.73 19.14
C LYS A 199 -21.62 -6.11 19.86
N VAL A 200 -20.82 -5.31 19.15
CA VAL A 200 -19.65 -4.62 19.70
C VAL A 200 -19.95 -3.13 19.75
N GLY A 201 -20.00 -2.54 20.93
CA GLY A 201 -20.41 -1.15 21.14
C GLY A 201 -19.59 -0.15 20.32
N ALA A 202 -18.27 -0.32 20.24
CA ALA A 202 -17.40 0.55 19.46
C ALA A 202 -17.70 0.50 17.93
N VAL A 203 -18.00 -0.69 17.39
CA VAL A 203 -18.38 -0.87 15.98
C VAL A 203 -19.75 -0.24 15.72
N THR A 204 -20.71 -0.49 16.61
CA THR A 204 -22.06 0.09 16.50
C THR A 204 -21.99 1.61 16.49
N THR A 205 -21.30 2.22 17.45
CA THR A 205 -21.13 3.67 17.52
C THR A 205 -20.45 4.22 16.25
N LEU A 206 -19.40 3.55 15.77
CA LEU A 206 -18.70 3.97 14.56
C LEU A 206 -19.63 3.94 13.34
N MET A 207 -20.37 2.86 13.14
CA MET A 207 -21.29 2.71 12.01
C MET A 207 -22.55 3.60 12.12
N ASP A 208 -22.97 3.92 13.34
CA ASP A 208 -24.09 4.88 13.53
C ASP A 208 -23.71 6.33 13.14
N THR A 209 -22.42 6.67 13.31
CA THR A 209 -21.95 8.07 13.22
C THR A 209 -21.05 8.36 12.02
N THR A 210 -20.60 7.34 11.27
CA THR A 210 -19.60 7.49 10.20
C THR A 210 -19.97 6.62 8.99
N GLU A 211 -19.80 7.14 7.79
CA GLU A 211 -19.79 6.32 6.58
C GLU A 211 -18.38 5.73 6.36
N LEU A 212 -18.32 4.41 6.31
CA LEU A 212 -17.09 3.64 6.12
C LEU A 212 -17.03 3.15 4.67
N TRP A 213 -16.25 3.83 3.85
CA TRP A 213 -16.07 3.47 2.45
C TRP A 213 -14.88 2.53 2.33
N VAL A 214 -15.05 1.42 1.62
CA VAL A 214 -13.99 0.42 1.42
C VAL A 214 -13.83 0.15 -0.08
N ILE A 215 -12.62 0.36 -0.59
CA ILE A 215 -12.19 -0.05 -1.93
C ILE A 215 -11.23 -1.23 -1.73
N PRO A 216 -11.71 -2.49 -1.71
CA PRO A 216 -10.88 -3.62 -1.31
C PRO A 216 -9.79 -3.95 -2.32
N ILE A 217 -10.06 -3.72 -3.60
CA ILE A 217 -9.12 -3.93 -4.71
C ILE A 217 -9.14 -2.70 -5.63
N ALA A 218 -8.12 -1.88 -5.52
CA ALA A 218 -7.96 -0.69 -6.38
C ALA A 218 -7.41 -1.04 -7.79
N ASN A 219 -6.72 -2.18 -7.92
CA ASN A 219 -6.05 -2.65 -9.14
C ASN A 219 -6.45 -4.10 -9.46
N PRO A 220 -7.69 -4.36 -9.85
CA PRO A 220 -8.16 -5.73 -10.04
C PRO A 220 -7.49 -6.47 -11.20
N ASP A 221 -7.17 -5.79 -12.31
CA ASP A 221 -6.44 -6.41 -13.44
C ASP A 221 -5.05 -6.88 -13.02
N GLY A 222 -4.34 -6.08 -12.20
CA GLY A 222 -3.06 -6.46 -11.64
C GLY A 222 -3.18 -7.67 -10.70
N VAL A 223 -4.25 -7.75 -9.92
CA VAL A 223 -4.53 -8.89 -9.02
C VAL A 223 -4.77 -10.17 -9.82
N ASP A 224 -5.42 -10.11 -10.96
CA ASP A 224 -5.59 -11.27 -11.86
C ASP A 224 -4.23 -11.76 -12.38
N ILE A 225 -3.32 -10.85 -12.75
CA ILE A 225 -1.95 -11.21 -13.14
C ILE A 225 -1.23 -11.90 -11.96
N VAL A 226 -1.30 -11.33 -10.74
CA VAL A 226 -0.68 -11.90 -9.54
C VAL A 226 -1.22 -13.30 -9.26
N SER A 227 -2.53 -13.47 -9.25
CA SER A 227 -3.22 -14.72 -8.90
C SER A 227 -3.23 -15.78 -10.01
N SER A 228 -2.71 -15.46 -11.21
CA SER A 228 -2.66 -16.38 -12.36
C SER A 228 -1.86 -17.66 -12.06
N ASN A 229 -0.99 -17.65 -11.07
CA ASN A 229 -0.35 -18.84 -10.50
C ASN A 229 -0.71 -18.97 -9.02
N ALA A 230 -1.53 -19.96 -8.71
CA ALA A 230 -2.11 -20.15 -7.38
C ALA A 230 -1.10 -20.48 -6.27
N THR A 231 0.07 -21.03 -6.61
CA THR A 231 1.11 -21.45 -5.64
C THR A 231 2.34 -20.54 -5.64
N ARG A 232 2.53 -19.78 -6.73
CA ARG A 232 3.67 -18.86 -6.93
C ARG A 232 3.16 -17.58 -7.59
N PRO A 233 2.51 -16.68 -6.86
CA PRO A 233 1.96 -15.46 -7.40
C PRO A 233 2.97 -14.66 -8.21
N VAL A 234 2.53 -14.07 -9.32
CA VAL A 234 3.40 -13.20 -10.12
C VAL A 234 3.69 -11.92 -9.34
N SER A 235 4.95 -11.46 -9.32
CA SER A 235 5.33 -10.23 -8.60
C SER A 235 4.95 -8.97 -9.40
N GLN A 236 3.68 -8.85 -9.79
CA GLN A 236 3.14 -7.68 -10.49
C GLN A 236 2.74 -6.60 -9.50
N ARG A 237 3.40 -5.43 -9.55
CA ARG A 237 3.05 -4.24 -8.78
C ARG A 237 1.93 -3.43 -9.46
N LYS A 238 2.16 -3.12 -10.74
CA LYS A 238 1.44 -2.15 -11.56
C LYS A 238 0.11 -2.69 -12.10
N ASN A 239 -0.70 -1.82 -12.73
CA ASN A 239 -1.91 -2.25 -13.44
C ASN A 239 -1.58 -3.03 -14.74
N ALA A 240 -2.59 -3.37 -15.53
CA ALA A 240 -2.42 -4.14 -16.77
C ALA A 240 -2.36 -3.26 -18.03
N HIS A 241 -2.06 -1.97 -17.91
CA HIS A 241 -1.93 -1.08 -19.06
C HIS A 241 -0.85 -1.57 -20.01
N ASP A 242 -1.23 -1.77 -21.27
CA ASP A 242 -0.30 -2.17 -22.33
C ASP A 242 0.62 -1.00 -22.74
N ASN A 243 1.67 -0.83 -21.98
CA ASN A 243 2.70 0.19 -22.22
C ASN A 243 3.80 -0.27 -23.19
N GLY A 244 3.62 -1.44 -23.84
CA GLY A 244 4.61 -2.05 -24.73
C GLY A 244 5.73 -2.79 -24.00
N CYS A 245 5.60 -3.05 -22.70
CA CYS A 245 6.54 -3.82 -21.88
C CYS A 245 5.99 -5.21 -21.56
N SER A 246 6.83 -6.11 -21.08
CA SER A 246 6.47 -7.47 -20.70
C SER A 246 6.88 -7.80 -19.28
N GLY A 247 6.33 -8.90 -18.72
CA GLY A 247 6.59 -9.31 -17.33
C GLY A 247 6.20 -8.22 -16.35
N THR A 248 6.96 -8.04 -15.29
CA THR A 248 6.71 -7.00 -14.27
C THR A 248 6.91 -5.56 -14.79
N GLY A 249 7.51 -5.40 -15.97
CA GLY A 249 7.60 -4.11 -16.67
C GLY A 249 6.27 -3.60 -17.24
N LEU A 250 5.26 -4.50 -17.41
CA LEU A 250 3.92 -4.13 -17.87
C LEU A 250 3.24 -3.16 -16.90
N GLY A 251 2.49 -2.19 -17.43
CA GLY A 251 1.60 -1.34 -16.65
C GLY A 251 2.18 -0.03 -16.15
N VAL A 252 1.37 0.68 -15.39
CA VAL A 252 1.62 1.97 -14.75
C VAL A 252 1.51 1.78 -13.24
N ASP A 253 2.42 2.42 -12.49
CA ASP A 253 2.34 2.49 -11.03
C ASP A 253 1.23 3.48 -10.63
N LEU A 254 0.12 2.94 -10.14
CA LEU A 254 -1.04 3.74 -9.76
C LEU A 254 -0.75 4.69 -8.60
N ASN A 255 0.23 4.34 -7.73
CA ASN A 255 0.67 5.20 -6.63
C ASN A 255 1.80 6.19 -7.03
N ARG A 256 1.97 6.42 -8.32
CA ARG A 256 2.75 7.50 -8.93
C ARG A 256 1.92 8.28 -9.96
N ASN A 257 0.67 7.86 -10.19
CA ASN A 257 -0.18 8.38 -11.28
C ASN A 257 -1.21 9.42 -10.81
N SER A 258 -1.37 9.69 -9.52
CA SER A 258 -2.28 10.73 -9.02
C SER A 258 -1.87 12.12 -9.53
N SER A 259 -2.85 13.02 -9.67
CA SER A 259 -2.63 14.31 -10.32
C SER A 259 -1.91 15.35 -9.45
N TYR A 260 -1.78 15.12 -8.15
CA TYR A 260 -1.09 16.04 -7.24
C TYR A 260 0.42 15.74 -7.24
N HIS A 261 1.22 16.74 -7.60
CA HIS A 261 2.68 16.61 -7.77
C HIS A 261 3.12 15.44 -8.65
N TRP A 262 2.34 15.10 -9.67
CA TRP A 262 2.76 14.09 -10.64
C TRP A 262 4.09 14.46 -11.28
N ASP A 263 5.04 13.53 -11.30
CA ASP A 263 6.38 13.74 -11.87
C ASP A 263 6.71 12.64 -12.88
N VAL A 264 6.94 13.03 -14.13
CA VAL A 264 7.34 12.13 -15.22
C VAL A 264 8.69 11.43 -14.96
N ASN A 265 9.52 11.98 -14.08
CA ASN A 265 10.86 11.46 -13.78
C ASN A 265 10.87 10.39 -12.69
N GLN A 266 9.72 10.00 -12.13
CA GLN A 266 9.64 8.94 -11.12
C GLN A 266 10.03 7.56 -11.65
N GLY A 267 9.92 7.34 -12.96
CA GLY A 267 10.35 6.13 -13.63
C GLY A 267 10.16 6.21 -15.13
N THR A 268 10.93 5.42 -15.86
CA THR A 268 10.74 5.26 -17.30
C THR A 268 9.78 4.10 -17.58
N LYS A 269 9.30 3.99 -18.81
CA LYS A 269 8.55 2.79 -19.25
C LYS A 269 9.29 1.53 -18.83
N CYS A 270 8.55 0.53 -18.43
CA CYS A 270 9.04 -0.78 -17.98
C CYS A 270 9.73 -0.79 -16.59
N THR A 271 9.91 0.34 -15.91
CA THR A 271 10.34 0.33 -14.48
C THR A 271 9.14 0.14 -13.55
N GLU A 272 9.39 -0.30 -12.31
CA GLU A 272 8.34 -0.55 -11.32
C GLU A 272 7.57 0.73 -10.93
N THR A 273 8.24 1.88 -10.96
CA THR A 273 7.69 3.19 -10.57
C THR A 273 7.23 4.05 -11.77
N TYR A 274 6.99 3.45 -12.95
CA TYR A 274 6.53 4.20 -14.12
C TYR A 274 5.22 4.94 -13.85
N PRO A 275 5.21 6.29 -13.87
CA PRO A 275 4.07 7.09 -13.42
C PRO A 275 2.96 7.26 -14.47
N GLY A 276 3.08 6.60 -15.62
CA GLY A 276 2.18 6.78 -16.76
C GLY A 276 2.60 7.88 -17.71
N ALA A 277 1.81 8.10 -18.75
CA ALA A 277 2.11 9.09 -19.81
C ALA A 277 1.75 10.52 -19.37
N SER A 278 0.86 10.68 -18.41
CA SER A 278 0.45 11.96 -17.83
C SER A 278 -0.21 11.73 -16.47
N ALA A 279 -0.39 12.81 -15.71
CA ALA A 279 -1.14 12.79 -14.46
C ALA A 279 -2.54 12.19 -14.69
N ALA A 280 -2.94 11.28 -13.81
CA ALA A 280 -4.22 10.57 -13.85
C ALA A 280 -4.52 9.93 -15.24
N SER A 281 -3.48 9.42 -15.92
CA SER A 281 -3.66 8.74 -17.21
C SER A 281 -4.46 7.45 -17.06
N GLU A 282 -4.40 6.79 -15.90
CA GLU A 282 -5.03 5.49 -15.69
C GLU A 282 -6.49 5.60 -15.30
N PRO A 283 -7.36 4.73 -15.85
CA PRO A 283 -8.78 4.72 -15.51
C PRO A 283 -9.01 4.42 -14.03
N GLU A 284 -8.21 3.56 -13.41
CA GLU A 284 -8.26 3.23 -11.99
C GLU A 284 -8.00 4.48 -11.14
N THR A 285 -6.95 5.25 -11.45
CA THR A 285 -6.63 6.52 -10.76
C THR A 285 -7.77 7.52 -10.87
N ARG A 286 -8.32 7.70 -12.08
CA ARG A 286 -9.46 8.60 -12.28
C ARG A 286 -10.70 8.17 -11.52
N ALA A 287 -11.00 6.88 -11.48
CA ALA A 287 -12.14 6.33 -10.75
C ALA A 287 -12.04 6.62 -9.25
N ILE A 288 -10.86 6.38 -8.66
CA ILE A 288 -10.58 6.64 -7.24
C ILE A 288 -10.68 8.14 -6.95
N GLN A 289 -9.99 8.99 -7.71
CA GLN A 289 -10.04 10.44 -7.52
C GLN A 289 -11.46 11.00 -7.67
N SER A 290 -12.23 10.49 -8.64
CA SER A 290 -13.62 10.90 -8.86
C SER A 290 -14.52 10.50 -7.69
N LEU A 291 -14.38 9.29 -7.16
CA LEU A 291 -15.11 8.88 -5.96
C LEU A 291 -14.78 9.82 -4.79
N LEU A 292 -13.49 9.96 -4.47
CA LEU A 292 -13.04 10.75 -3.33
C LEU A 292 -13.49 12.21 -3.44
N ALA A 293 -13.37 12.83 -4.61
CA ALA A 293 -13.86 14.19 -4.86
C ALA A 293 -15.40 14.30 -4.79
N SER A 294 -16.13 13.22 -5.07
CA SER A 294 -17.59 13.22 -4.98
C SER A 294 -18.12 13.07 -3.57
N ILE A 295 -17.36 12.46 -2.65
CA ILE A 295 -17.82 12.18 -1.28
C ILE A 295 -17.17 13.08 -0.22
N TYR A 296 -15.98 13.63 -0.47
CA TYR A 296 -15.32 14.56 0.44
C TYR A 296 -15.46 16.00 -0.01
N ARG A 297 -15.69 16.86 0.96
CA ARG A 297 -15.73 18.32 0.73
C ARG A 297 -14.29 18.83 0.62
N ASP A 298 -14.00 19.61 -0.42
CA ASP A 298 -12.77 20.38 -0.49
C ASP A 298 -12.77 21.50 0.56
N THR A 299 -11.80 21.48 1.44
CA THR A 299 -11.64 22.42 2.56
C THR A 299 -10.24 23.03 2.60
N LYS A 300 -9.42 22.75 1.58
CA LYS A 300 -8.05 23.23 1.50
C LYS A 300 -7.88 24.26 0.38
N PRO A 301 -7.30 25.46 0.67
CA PRO A 301 -6.88 26.36 -0.39
C PRO A 301 -5.89 25.69 -1.35
N ALA A 302 -5.90 26.09 -2.63
CA ALA A 302 -5.13 25.45 -3.69
C ALA A 302 -3.61 25.50 -3.53
N ALA A 303 -3.08 26.42 -2.71
CA ALA A 303 -1.63 26.47 -2.47
C ALA A 303 -1.16 25.30 -1.60
N ASP A 304 -0.06 24.65 -1.98
CA ASP A 304 0.45 23.42 -1.35
C ASP A 304 0.62 23.53 0.17
N PHE A 305 1.20 24.63 0.62
CA PHE A 305 1.46 24.88 2.05
C PHE A 305 0.37 25.73 2.74
N SER A 306 -0.86 25.70 2.23
CA SER A 306 -2.03 26.21 2.94
C SER A 306 -2.67 25.10 3.79
N ALA A 307 -3.03 25.42 5.03
CA ALA A 307 -3.69 24.47 5.92
C ALA A 307 -5.14 24.18 5.48
N ALA A 308 -5.56 22.94 5.60
CA ALA A 308 -6.98 22.59 5.65
C ALA A 308 -7.62 23.16 6.91
N THR A 309 -8.91 23.44 6.85
CA THR A 309 -9.61 24.12 7.96
C THR A 309 -10.05 23.15 9.05
N THR A 310 -10.31 23.66 10.26
CA THR A 310 -10.91 22.87 11.35
C THR A 310 -12.34 22.37 11.06
N ALA A 311 -12.97 22.85 9.98
CA ALA A 311 -14.26 22.37 9.50
C ALA A 311 -14.14 21.12 8.62
N THR A 312 -12.92 20.68 8.30
CA THR A 312 -12.67 19.43 7.57
C THR A 312 -13.20 18.25 8.34
N THR A 313 -13.91 17.37 7.65
CA THR A 313 -14.31 16.06 8.15
C THR A 313 -13.82 14.99 7.18
N GLY A 314 -13.60 13.79 7.72
CA GLY A 314 -13.15 12.64 6.95
C GLY A 314 -11.69 12.31 7.16
N THR A 315 -11.37 11.05 6.85
CA THR A 315 -10.01 10.49 6.84
C THR A 315 -9.89 9.48 5.70
N PHE A 316 -8.68 9.27 5.23
CA PHE A 316 -8.37 8.30 4.18
C PHE A 316 -7.19 7.43 4.59
N LEU A 317 -7.26 6.15 4.26
CA LEU A 317 -6.19 5.18 4.44
C LEU A 317 -5.98 4.39 3.16
N THR A 318 -4.75 4.31 2.68
CA THR A 318 -4.34 3.30 1.71
C THR A 318 -3.46 2.26 2.39
N LEU A 319 -3.76 0.98 2.13
CA LEU A 319 -2.98 -0.13 2.65
C LEU A 319 -1.96 -0.58 1.61
N HIS A 320 -0.72 -0.64 2.04
CA HIS A 320 0.43 -1.12 1.30
C HIS A 320 1.17 -2.20 2.09
N SER A 321 2.11 -2.88 1.51
CA SER A 321 3.09 -3.72 2.17
C SER A 321 4.42 -3.59 1.43
N TYR A 322 5.55 -3.68 2.15
CA TYR A 322 5.69 -3.98 3.58
C TYR A 322 6.76 -3.10 4.22
N ALA A 323 6.66 -2.68 5.46
CA ALA A 323 7.78 -2.06 6.20
C ALA A 323 7.45 -1.71 7.66
N GLU A 324 6.25 -2.01 8.17
CA GLU A 324 5.78 -1.60 9.50
C GLU A 324 5.81 -0.08 9.69
N LEU A 325 5.26 0.67 8.71
CA LEU A 325 5.21 2.12 8.73
C LEU A 325 3.76 2.63 8.81
N ASN A 326 3.58 3.75 9.51
CA ASN A 326 2.43 4.65 9.40
C ASN A 326 2.92 5.94 8.77
N ILE A 327 2.58 6.19 7.52
CA ILE A 327 3.03 7.33 6.72
C ILE A 327 1.93 8.38 6.69
N TYR A 328 2.30 9.66 6.81
CA TYR A 328 1.39 10.79 6.70
C TYR A 328 1.98 11.87 5.78
N PRO A 329 1.16 12.74 5.17
CA PRO A 329 1.63 13.73 4.21
C PRO A 329 2.71 14.70 4.73
N TYR A 330 3.64 15.10 3.88
CA TYR A 330 3.74 14.76 2.46
C TYR A 330 4.77 13.66 2.23
N GLY A 331 4.56 12.82 1.22
CA GLY A 331 5.53 11.85 0.70
C GLY A 331 6.37 12.39 -0.47
N TRP A 332 5.94 13.49 -1.13
CA TRP A 332 6.69 14.08 -2.25
C TRP A 332 7.80 15.06 -1.81
N THR A 333 7.86 15.46 -0.54
CA THR A 333 8.82 16.44 0.00
C THR A 333 9.08 16.20 1.48
N ASN A 334 10.25 16.63 1.98
CA ASN A 334 10.56 16.67 3.42
C ASN A 334 9.98 17.90 4.13
N SER A 335 9.39 18.84 3.41
CA SER A 335 8.71 19.96 4.03
C SER A 335 7.47 19.51 4.79
N LEU A 336 7.30 19.97 6.01
CA LEU A 336 6.15 19.61 6.84
C LEU A 336 4.85 20.11 6.20
N ALA A 337 3.84 19.25 6.18
CA ALA A 337 2.49 19.64 5.81
C ALA A 337 1.94 20.71 6.78
N PRO A 338 1.11 21.65 6.31
CA PRO A 338 0.58 22.74 7.17
C PRO A 338 -0.19 22.26 8.41
N ASN A 339 -0.91 21.13 8.32
CA ASN A 339 -1.60 20.52 9.45
C ASN A 339 -0.75 19.45 10.15
N ASN A 340 0.59 19.57 10.13
CA ASN A 340 1.51 18.51 10.56
C ASN A 340 1.26 18.02 11.99
N ALA A 341 0.93 18.90 12.92
CA ALA A 341 0.74 18.49 14.32
C ALA A 341 -0.46 17.56 14.49
N ASP A 342 -1.58 17.87 13.84
CA ASP A 342 -2.79 17.05 13.87
C ASP A 342 -2.58 15.74 13.10
N LEU A 343 -1.98 15.80 11.88
CA LEU A 343 -1.64 14.62 11.06
C LEU A 343 -0.76 13.63 11.83
N LYS A 344 0.33 14.11 12.40
CA LYS A 344 1.26 13.32 13.22
C LYS A 344 0.58 12.73 14.46
N THR A 345 -0.35 13.48 15.09
CA THR A 345 -1.08 13.01 16.27
C THR A 345 -1.93 11.78 15.92
N ILE A 346 -2.67 11.81 14.80
CA ILE A 346 -3.46 10.66 14.36
C ILE A 346 -2.55 9.48 14.03
N ALA A 347 -1.47 9.67 13.26
CA ALA A 347 -0.51 8.61 12.93
C ALA A 347 0.13 8.00 14.20
N THR A 348 0.45 8.83 15.21
CA THR A 348 0.98 8.37 16.50
C THR A 348 -0.08 7.56 17.29
N ASN A 349 -1.36 7.93 17.20
CA ASN A 349 -2.44 7.16 17.83
C ASN A 349 -2.61 5.78 17.16
N MET A 350 -2.47 5.68 15.84
CA MET A 350 -2.42 4.40 15.13
C MET A 350 -1.24 3.54 15.62
N ALA A 351 -0.07 4.15 15.79
CA ALA A 351 1.16 3.48 16.23
C ALA A 351 1.07 2.92 17.67
N LYS A 352 0.17 3.42 18.51
CA LYS A 352 -0.07 2.85 19.85
C LYS A 352 -0.56 1.39 19.78
N SER A 353 -1.25 1.02 18.70
CA SER A 353 -1.79 -0.32 18.50
C SER A 353 -0.89 -1.18 17.62
N ASN A 354 -0.57 -0.73 16.41
CA ASN A 354 0.21 -1.53 15.48
C ASN A 354 1.72 -1.48 15.73
N ARG A 355 2.21 -0.53 16.53
CA ARG A 355 3.63 -0.32 16.87
C ARG A 355 4.51 0.03 15.67
N TYR A 356 3.91 0.43 14.57
CA TYR A 356 4.61 0.81 13.37
C TYR A 356 5.28 2.16 13.51
N THR A 357 6.37 2.36 12.80
CA THR A 357 7.10 3.64 12.83
C THR A 357 6.30 4.73 12.13
N VAL A 358 6.22 5.90 12.76
CA VAL A 358 5.52 7.07 12.19
C VAL A 358 6.50 7.92 11.40
N VAL A 359 6.22 8.14 10.12
CA VAL A 359 7.13 8.85 9.19
C VAL A 359 6.38 9.78 8.23
N HIS A 360 7.11 10.72 7.63
CA HIS A 360 6.69 11.55 6.50
C HIS A 360 7.88 11.84 5.59
N GLY A 361 7.65 12.37 4.40
CA GLY A 361 8.70 12.64 3.43
C GLY A 361 9.44 11.37 3.02
N ASP A 362 10.75 11.48 2.82
CA ASP A 362 11.61 10.35 2.54
C ASP A 362 12.05 9.56 3.79
N GLY A 363 11.67 10.03 4.98
CA GLY A 363 12.17 9.54 6.27
C GLY A 363 11.85 8.08 6.58
N GLY A 364 10.90 7.48 5.87
CA GLY A 364 10.53 6.08 6.02
C GLY A 364 10.84 5.22 4.81
N LEU A 365 10.95 5.84 3.64
CA LEU A 365 11.03 5.15 2.36
C LEU A 365 12.41 5.25 1.71
N ASN A 366 13.27 6.17 2.19
CA ASN A 366 14.54 6.58 1.59
C ASN A 366 14.41 7.17 0.17
N TYR A 367 13.20 7.53 -0.27
CA TYR A 367 12.92 8.21 -1.54
C TYR A 367 11.61 8.99 -1.43
N PHE A 368 11.38 9.94 -2.35
CA PHE A 368 10.11 10.63 -2.48
C PHE A 368 9.12 9.87 -3.37
N ALA A 369 7.83 10.06 -3.09
CA ALA A 369 6.73 9.40 -3.81
C ALA A 369 5.74 10.42 -4.40
N PRO A 370 6.17 11.32 -5.31
CA PRO A 370 5.26 12.24 -5.98
C PRO A 370 4.19 11.49 -6.79
N GLY A 371 2.98 12.03 -6.84
CA GLY A 371 1.85 11.37 -7.49
C GLY A 371 1.20 10.26 -6.65
N ALA A 372 1.48 10.18 -5.34
CA ALA A 372 0.84 9.25 -4.42
C ALA A 372 -0.59 9.68 -4.07
N THR A 373 -1.46 8.71 -3.74
CA THR A 373 -2.88 8.97 -3.51
C THR A 373 -3.16 9.63 -2.16
N ASP A 374 -2.41 9.30 -1.12
CA ASP A 374 -2.50 9.92 0.20
C ASP A 374 -2.10 11.40 0.17
N ASP A 375 -1.07 11.75 -0.60
CA ASP A 375 -0.70 13.14 -0.86
C ASP A 375 -1.75 13.86 -1.71
N TRP A 376 -2.34 13.17 -2.69
CA TRP A 376 -3.38 13.76 -3.54
C TRP A 376 -4.61 14.16 -2.73
N ILE A 377 -5.11 13.28 -1.87
CA ILE A 377 -6.34 13.57 -1.12
C ILE A 377 -6.13 14.68 -0.10
N TYR A 378 -4.97 14.73 0.56
CA TYR A 378 -4.65 15.82 1.46
C TYR A 378 -4.36 17.12 0.70
N GLY A 379 -3.51 17.06 -0.31
CA GLY A 379 -3.08 18.24 -1.08
C GLY A 379 -4.21 18.89 -1.88
N THR A 380 -5.18 18.10 -2.35
CA THR A 380 -6.30 18.57 -3.18
C THR A 380 -7.55 18.90 -2.35
N LEU A 381 -7.93 18.05 -1.40
CA LEU A 381 -9.21 18.17 -0.68
C LEU A 381 -9.04 18.59 0.79
N GLY A 382 -7.81 18.50 1.33
CA GLY A 382 -7.52 18.77 2.73
C GLY A 382 -7.90 17.63 3.68
N VAL A 383 -8.35 16.49 3.16
CA VAL A 383 -8.66 15.32 3.97
C VAL A 383 -7.37 14.62 4.35
N PRO A 384 -7.11 14.32 5.64
CA PRO A 384 -5.89 13.61 6.03
C PRO A 384 -5.82 12.23 5.37
N GLY A 385 -4.78 12.04 4.55
CA GLY A 385 -4.43 10.78 3.91
C GLY A 385 -3.34 10.06 4.70
N TYR A 386 -3.45 8.75 4.84
CA TYR A 386 -2.44 7.93 5.50
C TYR A 386 -2.12 6.70 4.65
N THR A 387 -0.88 6.25 4.76
CA THR A 387 -0.45 4.94 4.25
C THR A 387 -0.01 4.07 5.41
N ILE A 388 -0.46 2.80 5.43
CA ILE A 388 0.10 1.77 6.31
C ILE A 388 0.88 0.78 5.44
N GLU A 389 2.18 0.61 5.72
CA GLU A 389 3.00 -0.47 5.18
C GLU A 389 2.91 -1.68 6.10
N VAL A 390 2.06 -2.64 5.72
CA VAL A 390 1.68 -3.79 6.56
C VAL A 390 2.77 -4.86 6.55
N GLY A 391 3.17 -5.28 7.75
CA GLY A 391 4.08 -6.42 7.94
C GLY A 391 5.55 -6.05 7.97
N PRO A 392 6.35 -6.91 8.61
CA PRO A 392 7.75 -6.65 8.87
C PRO A 392 8.64 -6.87 7.65
N SER A 393 9.83 -6.27 7.70
CA SER A 393 10.97 -6.67 6.88
C SER A 393 11.82 -7.71 7.63
N GLY A 394 12.09 -8.89 7.01
CA GLY A 394 13.06 -9.85 7.55
C GLY A 394 12.53 -10.90 8.54
N SER A 395 11.26 -11.28 8.48
CA SER A 395 10.67 -12.38 9.24
C SER A 395 9.96 -13.39 8.34
N SER A 396 9.38 -14.47 8.91
CA SER A 396 8.52 -15.41 8.17
C SER A 396 7.24 -14.81 7.63
N CYS A 397 6.85 -13.62 8.15
CA CYS A 397 5.68 -12.86 7.69
C CYS A 397 6.08 -11.62 6.87
N SER A 398 7.32 -11.55 6.38
CA SER A 398 7.81 -10.40 5.62
C SER A 398 7.47 -10.48 4.13
N GLY A 399 7.58 -9.33 3.47
CA GLY A 399 7.53 -9.23 2.02
C GLY A 399 6.10 -9.15 1.46
N PHE A 400 6.02 -9.25 0.13
CA PHE A 400 4.75 -9.14 -0.59
C PHE A 400 3.89 -10.40 -0.51
N PHE A 401 4.53 -11.55 -0.29
CA PHE A 401 3.90 -12.87 -0.29
C PHE A 401 4.06 -13.57 1.07
N PRO A 402 3.58 -12.97 2.17
CA PRO A 402 3.60 -13.64 3.47
C PRO A 402 2.70 -14.87 3.45
N ALA A 403 3.00 -15.87 4.28
CA ALA A 403 2.08 -17.00 4.46
C ALA A 403 0.73 -16.50 4.97
N TYR A 404 -0.38 -17.07 4.49
CA TYR A 404 -1.73 -16.65 4.87
C TYR A 404 -1.97 -16.69 6.40
N SER A 405 -1.31 -17.60 7.11
CA SER A 405 -1.33 -17.66 8.57
C SER A 405 -0.87 -16.37 9.28
N CYS A 406 -0.14 -15.50 8.60
CA CYS A 406 0.27 -14.20 9.13
C CYS A 406 -0.89 -13.20 9.23
N MET A 407 -1.98 -13.42 8.50
CA MET A 407 -3.13 -12.51 8.47
C MET A 407 -3.76 -12.28 9.83
N ALA A 408 -3.83 -13.31 10.69
CA ALA A 408 -4.35 -13.16 12.04
C ALA A 408 -3.56 -12.14 12.88
N SER A 409 -2.23 -12.13 12.74
CA SER A 409 -1.36 -11.13 13.38
C SER A 409 -1.53 -9.74 12.78
N PHE A 410 -1.51 -9.63 11.43
CA PHE A 410 -1.70 -8.34 10.76
C PHE A 410 -3.03 -7.71 11.11
N TRP A 411 -4.10 -8.53 11.16
CA TRP A 411 -5.42 -8.10 11.59
C TRP A 411 -5.42 -7.56 13.02
N SER A 412 -4.90 -8.33 13.97
CA SER A 412 -4.90 -7.93 15.38
C SER A 412 -4.15 -6.64 15.65
N LEU A 413 -3.08 -6.38 14.89
CA LEU A 413 -2.27 -5.18 15.01
C LEU A 413 -2.95 -3.96 14.36
N ASN A 414 -3.59 -4.12 13.20
CA ASN A 414 -4.07 -2.99 12.40
C ASN A 414 -5.56 -2.65 12.60
N LEU A 415 -6.40 -3.58 13.09
CA LEU A 415 -7.81 -3.30 13.39
C LEU A 415 -7.99 -2.05 14.29
N PRO A 416 -7.26 -1.88 15.41
CA PRO A 416 -7.45 -0.68 16.22
C PRO A 416 -6.98 0.62 15.53
N ALA A 417 -6.03 0.53 14.57
CA ALA A 417 -5.63 1.68 13.76
C ALA A 417 -6.76 2.09 12.79
N PHE A 418 -7.47 1.13 12.18
CA PHE A 418 -8.64 1.40 11.35
C PHE A 418 -9.76 2.07 12.17
N MET A 419 -10.04 1.55 13.37
CA MET A 419 -11.01 2.14 14.30
C MET A 419 -10.60 3.58 14.70
N THR A 420 -9.31 3.83 14.90
CA THR A 420 -8.76 5.16 15.21
C THR A 420 -9.05 6.15 14.09
N LEU A 421 -8.78 5.77 12.83
CA LEU A 421 -9.04 6.62 11.67
C LEU A 421 -10.53 6.87 11.46
N GLY A 422 -11.36 5.84 11.58
CA GLY A 422 -12.81 5.99 11.49
C GLY A 422 -13.36 6.96 12.54
N THR A 423 -12.85 6.90 13.77
CA THR A 423 -13.25 7.82 14.85
C THR A 423 -12.73 9.25 14.61
N ALA A 424 -11.48 9.38 14.13
CA ALA A 424 -10.88 10.69 13.83
C ALA A 424 -11.58 11.44 12.69
N ALA A 425 -12.32 10.73 11.83
CA ALA A 425 -13.04 11.30 10.69
C ALA A 425 -14.03 12.43 11.07
N ALA A 426 -14.55 12.41 12.30
CA ALA A 426 -15.47 13.46 12.77
C ALA A 426 -14.80 14.84 12.90
N LYS A 427 -13.54 14.87 13.33
CA LYS A 427 -12.78 16.10 13.56
C LYS A 427 -11.27 15.83 13.45
N PRO A 428 -10.74 15.68 12.23
CA PRO A 428 -9.33 15.29 12.05
C PRO A 428 -8.34 16.40 12.42
N TYR A 429 -8.74 17.67 12.38
CA TYR A 429 -7.90 18.83 12.72
C TYR A 429 -8.46 19.60 13.93
N PRO A 430 -8.35 19.04 15.15
CA PRO A 430 -8.89 19.68 16.34
C PRO A 430 -8.14 20.97 16.70
N THR A 431 -6.87 21.11 16.34
CA THR A 431 -6.05 22.32 16.61
C THR A 431 -5.94 23.23 15.39
N GLY A 432 -6.11 22.72 14.18
CA GLY A 432 -5.93 23.44 12.92
C GLY A 432 -4.46 23.69 12.57
N SER A 433 -3.53 22.92 13.17
CA SER A 433 -2.08 23.10 13.02
C SER A 433 -1.35 21.79 12.65
#